data_6eee2f705569b796aa6919febb38f4ee
#
_entry.id   6eee2f705569b796aa6919febb38f4ee
#
_cell.length_a   1.000
_cell.length_b   1.000
_cell.length_c   1.000
_cell.angle_alpha   90.00
_cell.angle_beta   90.00
_cell.angle_gamma   90.00
#
_symmetry.space_group_name_H-M   'P 1'
#
loop_
_entity.id
_entity.type
_entity.pdbx_description
1 polymer ?
#
loop_
_entity_poly.entity_id
_entity_poly.type
_entity_poly.pdbx_seq_one_letter_code
_entity_poly.pdbx_strand_id
1 'polypeptide(L)'
;MISISRRNFLHTGSLALAGAAFVPRLMAETPAKKLFSAVGIAAPIDKAAALKAAGAQFLTESVGNFLAPDQPEAEFEKNLAKLASSPLPILACNGFIRPANLHCVGPAANHDLILQWSETTFRRMKKAGGKIIVFGSADARKIPDGWSKEKADEQFVSLLKRMGPLAQAHGIIVTIEQLRAEECNFITRIGEGAALIRAAGHPNIRLLADLYHMAVMGDTPADLKAAMDVVAHVEIAEKNGRTVPGVNGDDFRPFFRVLREAGYEGAVSIEGKWTEAQLGPAFAEIARQADGL
;
A
#
# COMPACT_ATOMS: atom_id res chain seq x y z
N MET A 1 36.04 20.67 -77.77
CA MET A 1 35.62 21.34 -79.00
C MET A 1 34.16 21.72 -78.90
N ILE A 2 33.89 23.03 -79.07
CA ILE A 2 32.64 23.63 -79.57
C ILE A 2 31.42 23.52 -78.62
N SER A 3 30.70 24.51 -78.28
CA SER A 3 30.48 25.96 -78.49
C SER A 3 29.10 26.29 -78.04
N ILE A 4 29.00 27.27 -77.16
CA ILE A 4 28.07 28.40 -77.06
C ILE A 4 26.63 28.23 -77.62
N SER A 5 25.56 28.57 -76.79
CA SER A 5 24.74 29.73 -77.09
C SER A 5 23.75 30.07 -75.96
N ARG A 6 23.74 31.36 -75.63
CA ARG A 6 22.76 32.09 -74.78
C ARG A 6 21.42 32.24 -75.53
N ARG A 7 20.31 32.24 -74.76
CA ARG A 7 19.24 33.21 -75.03
C ARG A 7 18.34 33.33 -73.80
N ASN A 8 18.18 34.56 -73.37
CA ASN A 8 17.28 35.08 -72.35
C ASN A 8 15.82 34.84 -72.69
N PHE A 9 15.00 34.54 -71.73
CA PHE A 9 13.60 34.95 -71.72
C PHE A 9 13.16 35.33 -70.31
N LEU A 10 12.82 36.58 -70.16
CA LEU A 10 12.16 37.19 -69.04
C LEU A 10 10.70 36.74 -69.02
N HIS A 11 10.26 36.17 -67.87
CA HIS A 11 8.85 36.17 -67.50
C HIS A 11 8.68 36.56 -66.05
N THR A 12 8.03 37.67 -65.87
CA THR A 12 7.42 38.19 -64.64
C THR A 12 6.45 37.16 -64.07
N GLY A 13 6.68 36.69 -62.85
CA GLY A 13 5.79 35.81 -62.12
C GLY A 13 5.62 36.34 -60.71
N SER A 14 4.42 36.63 -60.34
CA SER A 14 3.91 37.27 -59.11
C SER A 14 4.34 36.54 -57.84
N LEU A 15 4.82 37.32 -56.87
CA LEU A 15 4.97 36.85 -55.48
C LEU A 15 3.59 36.59 -54.87
N ALA A 16 3.26 35.32 -54.67
CA ALA A 16 2.19 34.92 -53.78
C ALA A 16 2.79 34.76 -52.37
N LEU A 17 2.51 35.71 -51.47
CA LEU A 17 2.74 35.56 -50.02
C LEU A 17 1.79 34.46 -49.51
N ALA A 18 2.31 33.27 -49.30
CA ALA A 18 1.63 32.21 -48.51
C ALA A 18 1.75 32.60 -47.03
N GLY A 19 0.70 33.22 -46.49
CA GLY A 19 0.55 33.41 -45.04
C GLY A 19 0.41 32.05 -44.37
N ALA A 20 1.47 31.59 -43.71
CA ALA A 20 1.41 30.43 -42.81
C ALA A 20 0.56 30.81 -41.60
N ALA A 21 -0.70 30.39 -41.57
CA ALA A 21 -1.54 30.47 -40.40
C ALA A 21 -0.90 29.63 -39.30
N PHE A 22 -0.36 30.30 -38.28
CA PHE A 22 0.13 29.64 -37.06
C PHE A 22 -1.08 29.14 -36.30
N VAL A 23 -1.44 27.85 -36.51
CA VAL A 23 -2.43 27.18 -35.69
C VAL A 23 -1.70 26.77 -34.40
N PRO A 24 -2.05 27.33 -33.24
CA PRO A 24 -1.46 26.86 -31.98
C PRO A 24 -1.86 25.39 -31.80
N ARG A 25 -0.87 24.50 -31.87
CA ARG A 25 -1.05 23.10 -31.54
C ARG A 25 -1.41 23.07 -30.07
N LEU A 26 -2.70 22.88 -29.73
CA LEU A 26 -3.12 22.53 -28.39
C LEU A 26 -2.33 21.28 -28.05
N MET A 27 -1.32 21.44 -27.19
CA MET A 27 -0.68 20.32 -26.53
C MET A 27 -1.79 19.67 -25.72
N ALA A 28 -2.23 18.50 -26.13
CA ALA A 28 -3.09 17.67 -25.31
C ALA A 28 -2.33 17.42 -24.01
N GLU A 29 -2.80 18.01 -22.91
CA GLU A 29 -2.25 17.74 -21.59
C GLU A 29 -2.35 16.23 -21.39
N THR A 30 -1.20 15.59 -21.22
CA THR A 30 -1.14 14.17 -20.81
C THR A 30 -1.88 14.11 -19.47
N PRO A 31 -2.92 13.29 -19.34
CA PRO A 31 -3.67 13.24 -18.09
C PRO A 31 -2.69 12.95 -16.95
N ALA A 32 -2.73 13.76 -15.91
CA ALA A 32 -1.86 13.64 -14.76
C ALA A 32 -1.96 12.19 -14.21
N LYS A 33 -0.81 11.53 -14.01
CA LYS A 33 -0.75 10.18 -13.52
C LYS A 33 -1.42 10.11 -12.14
N LYS A 34 -2.40 9.23 -11.97
CA LYS A 34 -3.05 9.04 -10.67
C LYS A 34 -2.01 8.67 -9.61
N LEU A 35 -2.15 9.22 -8.41
CA LEU A 35 -1.24 8.92 -7.30
C LEU A 35 -1.29 7.46 -6.88
N PHE A 36 -2.50 6.90 -6.77
CA PHE A 36 -2.71 5.51 -6.36
C PHE A 36 -3.16 4.66 -7.54
N SER A 37 -2.57 3.46 -7.67
CA SER A 37 -3.01 2.49 -8.67
C SER A 37 -4.43 1.97 -8.40
N ALA A 38 -4.84 1.90 -7.14
CA ALA A 38 -6.17 1.52 -6.70
C ALA A 38 -6.44 2.05 -5.28
N VAL A 39 -7.71 2.26 -4.96
CA VAL A 39 -8.18 2.62 -3.62
C VAL A 39 -9.09 1.49 -3.12
N GLY A 40 -8.76 0.92 -1.98
CA GLY A 40 -9.50 -0.17 -1.34
C GLY A 40 -9.90 0.13 0.10
N ILE A 41 -10.37 -0.89 0.78
CA ILE A 41 -10.85 -0.77 2.16
C ILE A 41 -10.67 -2.08 2.93
N ALA A 42 -10.32 -1.96 4.21
CA ALA A 42 -10.31 -3.08 5.14
C ALA A 42 -11.74 -3.45 5.55
N ALA A 43 -12.22 -4.58 5.03
CA ALA A 43 -13.58 -5.05 5.28
C ALA A 43 -13.76 -6.53 4.89
N PRO A 44 -14.75 -7.23 5.49
CA PRO A 44 -15.08 -8.59 5.12
C PRO A 44 -15.60 -8.71 3.69
N ILE A 45 -15.26 -9.81 3.01
CA ILE A 45 -15.65 -10.10 1.64
C ILE A 45 -17.18 -10.09 1.44
N ASP A 46 -17.94 -10.44 2.45
CA ASP A 46 -19.40 -10.44 2.40
C ASP A 46 -20.01 -9.03 2.16
N LYS A 47 -19.21 -7.97 2.34
CA LYS A 47 -19.57 -6.57 2.03
C LYS A 47 -19.14 -6.11 0.62
N ALA A 48 -18.48 -6.96 -0.16
CA ALA A 48 -17.84 -6.57 -1.41
C ALA A 48 -18.75 -5.87 -2.41
N ALA A 49 -20.03 -6.29 -2.52
CA ALA A 49 -20.99 -5.69 -3.46
C ALA A 49 -21.30 -4.23 -3.10
N ALA A 50 -21.60 -3.95 -1.83
CA ALA A 50 -21.86 -2.59 -1.35
C ALA A 50 -20.61 -1.70 -1.44
N LEU A 51 -19.44 -2.25 -1.09
CA LEU A 51 -18.17 -1.55 -1.17
C LEU A 51 -17.78 -1.21 -2.61
N LYS A 52 -18.00 -2.13 -3.54
CA LYS A 52 -17.83 -1.88 -4.98
C LYS A 52 -18.71 -0.74 -5.47
N ALA A 53 -20.00 -0.75 -5.09
CA ALA A 53 -20.93 0.30 -5.46
C ALA A 53 -20.54 1.67 -4.88
N ALA A 54 -19.90 1.69 -3.71
CA ALA A 54 -19.39 2.90 -3.07
C ALA A 54 -18.08 3.43 -3.69
N GLY A 55 -17.36 2.62 -4.50
CA GLY A 55 -16.13 3.05 -5.18
C GLY A 55 -14.86 2.26 -4.82
N ALA A 56 -14.94 1.27 -3.93
CA ALA A 56 -13.81 0.41 -3.63
C ALA A 56 -13.36 -0.38 -4.87
N GLN A 57 -12.05 -0.58 -5.01
CA GLN A 57 -11.45 -1.32 -6.11
C GLN A 57 -10.82 -2.65 -5.66
N PHE A 58 -10.56 -2.80 -4.37
CA PHE A 58 -10.07 -4.05 -3.75
C PHE A 58 -10.45 -4.10 -2.26
N LEU A 59 -10.26 -5.26 -1.65
CA LEU A 59 -10.40 -5.48 -0.22
C LEU A 59 -9.05 -5.74 0.45
N THR A 60 -8.88 -5.22 1.66
CA THR A 60 -7.97 -5.74 2.67
C THR A 60 -8.79 -6.63 3.61
N GLU A 61 -8.59 -7.93 3.55
CA GLU A 61 -9.36 -8.92 4.33
C GLU A 61 -8.54 -9.38 5.55
N SER A 62 -9.17 -10.10 6.48
CA SER A 62 -8.49 -10.63 7.66
C SER A 62 -7.77 -11.94 7.36
N VAL A 63 -6.49 -12.06 7.76
CA VAL A 63 -5.77 -13.35 7.69
C VAL A 63 -6.52 -14.42 8.46
N GLY A 64 -6.96 -14.14 9.69
CA GLY A 64 -7.64 -15.12 10.53
C GLY A 64 -8.98 -15.58 9.99
N ASN A 65 -9.76 -14.66 9.39
CA ASN A 65 -11.12 -15.01 8.92
C ASN A 65 -11.10 -15.56 7.50
N PHE A 66 -10.27 -15.02 6.61
CA PHE A 66 -10.29 -15.38 5.20
C PHE A 66 -9.25 -16.45 4.84
N LEU A 67 -7.99 -16.23 5.20
CA LEU A 67 -6.95 -17.22 4.95
C LEU A 67 -6.99 -18.37 5.97
N ALA A 68 -7.43 -18.09 7.19
CA ALA A 68 -7.69 -19.06 8.27
C ALA A 68 -6.58 -20.12 8.43
N PRO A 69 -5.29 -19.71 8.64
CA PRO A 69 -4.16 -20.65 8.59
C PRO A 69 -4.15 -21.70 9.73
N ASP A 70 -4.94 -21.50 10.77
CA ASP A 70 -5.20 -22.45 11.87
C ASP A 70 -6.35 -23.43 11.58
N GLN A 71 -7.08 -23.24 10.49
CA GLN A 71 -8.22 -24.07 10.12
C GLN A 71 -7.85 -25.09 9.02
N PRO A 72 -8.61 -26.21 8.92
CA PRO A 72 -8.44 -27.16 7.82
C PRO A 72 -8.54 -26.48 6.45
N GLU A 73 -7.89 -27.06 5.44
CA GLU A 73 -7.90 -26.53 4.07
C GLU A 73 -9.32 -26.35 3.52
N ALA A 74 -10.26 -27.22 3.91
CA ALA A 74 -11.67 -27.14 3.48
C ALA A 74 -12.35 -25.83 3.88
N GLU A 75 -11.98 -25.21 5.01
CA GLU A 75 -12.52 -23.90 5.41
C GLU A 75 -11.97 -22.77 4.50
N PHE A 76 -10.69 -22.84 4.18
CA PHE A 76 -10.12 -21.89 3.23
C PHE A 76 -10.73 -22.04 1.83
N GLU A 77 -11.00 -23.27 1.36
CA GLU A 77 -11.67 -23.49 0.07
C GLU A 77 -13.08 -22.87 0.01
N LYS A 78 -13.84 -22.89 1.11
CA LYS A 78 -15.12 -22.17 1.20
C LYS A 78 -14.94 -20.66 1.00
N ASN A 79 -13.90 -20.08 1.59
CA ASN A 79 -13.60 -18.65 1.41
C ASN A 79 -13.16 -18.33 -0.02
N LEU A 80 -12.39 -19.22 -0.65
CA LEU A 80 -12.06 -19.09 -2.08
C LEU A 80 -13.30 -19.14 -2.99
N ALA A 81 -14.26 -20.00 -2.67
CA ALA A 81 -15.52 -20.05 -3.41
C ALA A 81 -16.31 -18.72 -3.30
N LYS A 82 -16.31 -18.09 -2.11
CA LYS A 82 -16.88 -16.75 -1.94
C LYS A 82 -16.12 -15.72 -2.78
N LEU A 83 -14.78 -15.77 -2.78
CA LEU A 83 -13.96 -14.85 -3.57
C LEU A 83 -14.23 -14.99 -5.08
N ALA A 84 -14.43 -16.20 -5.57
CA ALA A 84 -14.74 -16.43 -6.99
C ALA A 84 -16.02 -15.73 -7.47
N SER A 85 -16.97 -15.47 -6.57
CA SER A 85 -18.21 -14.72 -6.83
C SER A 85 -18.15 -13.25 -6.40
N SER A 86 -17.05 -12.81 -5.78
CA SER A 86 -16.89 -11.44 -5.30
C SER A 86 -16.66 -10.46 -6.46
N PRO A 87 -17.33 -9.30 -6.47
CA PRO A 87 -17.06 -8.25 -7.45
C PRO A 87 -15.76 -7.48 -7.19
N LEU A 88 -15.10 -7.72 -6.04
CA LEU A 88 -13.82 -7.11 -5.67
C LEU A 88 -12.77 -8.19 -5.43
N PRO A 89 -11.54 -7.99 -5.92
CA PRO A 89 -10.41 -8.84 -5.55
C PRO A 89 -9.95 -8.53 -4.11
N ILE A 90 -9.25 -9.48 -3.49
CA ILE A 90 -8.46 -9.26 -2.29
C ILE A 90 -7.03 -8.91 -2.73
N LEU A 91 -6.54 -7.72 -2.38
CA LEU A 91 -5.16 -7.29 -2.62
C LEU A 91 -4.28 -7.57 -1.41
N ALA A 92 -4.78 -7.27 -0.21
CA ALA A 92 -4.05 -7.39 1.04
C ALA A 92 -4.85 -8.18 2.08
N CYS A 93 -4.15 -8.74 3.08
CA CYS A 93 -4.77 -9.25 4.30
C CYS A 93 -4.04 -8.71 5.52
N ASN A 94 -4.81 -8.21 6.51
CA ASN A 94 -4.31 -7.70 7.78
C ASN A 94 -4.50 -8.70 8.93
N GLY A 95 -4.00 -8.34 10.14
CA GLY A 95 -4.10 -9.21 11.31
C GLY A 95 -3.29 -10.51 11.15
N PHE A 96 -2.05 -10.40 10.68
CA PHE A 96 -1.22 -11.53 10.23
C PHE A 96 -1.02 -12.60 11.29
N ILE A 97 -0.52 -12.25 12.48
CA ILE A 97 -0.27 -13.20 13.57
C ILE A 97 -1.28 -12.93 14.69
N ARG A 98 -2.22 -13.84 14.87
CA ARG A 98 -3.29 -13.73 15.88
C ARG A 98 -3.20 -14.74 17.02
N PRO A 99 -2.62 -15.98 16.86
CA PRO A 99 -2.52 -16.91 17.96
C PRO A 99 -1.71 -16.34 19.12
N ALA A 100 -2.26 -16.42 20.33
CA ALA A 100 -1.69 -15.81 21.53
C ALA A 100 -0.34 -16.43 21.97
N ASN A 101 0.02 -17.59 21.44
CA ASN A 101 1.28 -18.26 21.71
C ASN A 101 2.37 -17.98 20.67
N LEU A 102 2.10 -17.14 19.66
CA LEU A 102 3.07 -16.77 18.65
C LEU A 102 3.68 -15.41 18.99
N HIS A 103 4.82 -15.42 19.67
CA HIS A 103 5.56 -14.20 20.04
C HIS A 103 6.77 -14.01 19.14
N CYS A 104 6.91 -12.80 18.58
CA CYS A 104 8.02 -12.43 17.70
C CYS A 104 9.28 -12.09 18.49
N VAL A 105 9.10 -11.55 19.70
CA VAL A 105 10.17 -11.02 20.57
C VAL A 105 9.97 -11.47 22.00
N GLY A 106 11.00 -11.35 22.81
CA GLY A 106 10.99 -11.76 24.22
C GLY A 106 11.45 -13.21 24.44
N PRO A 107 11.43 -13.67 25.69
CA PRO A 107 11.90 -15.02 26.03
C PRO A 107 10.99 -16.14 25.50
N ALA A 108 9.75 -15.84 25.20
CA ALA A 108 8.78 -16.78 24.63
C ALA A 108 8.75 -16.76 23.08
N ALA A 109 9.65 -16.02 22.44
CA ALA A 109 9.70 -15.94 20.98
C ALA A 109 9.95 -17.33 20.36
N ASN A 110 9.08 -17.72 19.42
CA ASN A 110 9.22 -18.98 18.69
C ASN A 110 9.10 -18.74 17.19
N HIS A 111 10.21 -18.40 16.57
CA HIS A 111 10.28 -18.07 15.15
C HIS A 111 9.91 -19.25 14.25
N ASP A 112 10.19 -20.50 14.65
CA ASP A 112 9.87 -21.67 13.82
C ASP A 112 8.36 -21.86 13.69
N LEU A 113 7.60 -21.69 14.76
CA LEU A 113 6.14 -21.72 14.70
C LEU A 113 5.57 -20.56 13.89
N ILE A 114 6.15 -19.36 14.03
CA ILE A 114 5.74 -18.21 13.22
C ILE A 114 5.99 -18.46 11.74
N LEU A 115 7.12 -19.08 11.37
CA LEU A 115 7.43 -19.38 9.98
C LEU A 115 6.52 -20.49 9.41
N GLN A 116 6.12 -21.49 10.20
CA GLN A 116 5.10 -22.47 9.79
C GLN A 116 3.73 -21.80 9.53
N TRP A 117 3.32 -20.90 10.42
CA TRP A 117 2.13 -20.06 10.23
C TRP A 117 2.23 -19.22 8.96
N SER A 118 3.39 -18.60 8.75
CA SER A 118 3.67 -17.76 7.57
C SER A 118 3.59 -18.56 6.28
N GLU A 119 4.15 -19.76 6.24
CA GLU A 119 4.12 -20.62 5.05
C GLU A 119 2.68 -20.94 4.64
N THR A 120 1.82 -21.34 5.59
CA THR A 120 0.41 -21.61 5.31
C THR A 120 -0.31 -20.34 4.85
N THR A 121 -0.06 -19.21 5.52
CA THR A 121 -0.66 -17.91 5.18
C THR A 121 -0.28 -17.48 3.76
N PHE A 122 1.01 -17.53 3.42
CA PHE A 122 1.50 -17.07 2.12
C PHE A 122 1.03 -17.98 0.97
N ARG A 123 1.03 -19.28 1.18
CA ARG A 123 0.50 -20.24 0.22
C ARG A 123 -0.99 -19.97 -0.06
N ARG A 124 -1.81 -19.77 0.97
CA ARG A 124 -3.23 -19.45 0.83
C ARG A 124 -3.46 -18.08 0.21
N MET A 125 -2.66 -17.08 0.59
CA MET A 125 -2.73 -15.75 0.00
C MET A 125 -2.43 -15.77 -1.50
N LYS A 126 -1.36 -16.48 -1.91
CA LYS A 126 -1.03 -16.70 -3.33
C LYS A 126 -2.20 -17.35 -4.08
N LYS A 127 -2.83 -18.38 -3.50
CA LYS A 127 -3.97 -19.08 -4.11
C LYS A 127 -5.21 -18.17 -4.25
N ALA A 128 -5.40 -17.25 -3.33
CA ALA A 128 -6.42 -16.21 -3.39
C ALA A 128 -6.12 -15.08 -4.40
N GLY A 129 -4.92 -15.05 -4.98
CA GLY A 129 -4.49 -13.99 -5.92
C GLY A 129 -4.04 -12.70 -5.25
N GLY A 130 -4.02 -12.65 -3.91
CA GLY A 130 -3.54 -11.50 -3.14
C GLY A 130 -2.02 -11.35 -3.16
N LYS A 131 -1.52 -10.20 -2.70
CA LYS A 131 -0.10 -9.83 -2.82
C LYS A 131 0.53 -9.35 -1.53
N ILE A 132 -0.24 -8.79 -0.61
CA ILE A 132 0.27 -8.08 0.56
C ILE A 132 -0.26 -8.73 1.84
N ILE A 133 0.65 -9.02 2.76
CA ILE A 133 0.32 -9.39 4.14
C ILE A 133 0.73 -8.23 5.04
N VAL A 134 -0.25 -7.61 5.70
CA VAL A 134 -0.04 -6.52 6.66
C VAL A 134 0.32 -7.11 8.02
N PHE A 135 1.52 -6.78 8.50
CA PHE A 135 2.05 -7.25 9.76
C PHE A 135 2.00 -6.16 10.83
N GLY A 136 0.79 -5.81 11.26
CA GLY A 136 0.55 -5.03 12.48
C GLY A 136 0.71 -5.89 13.72
N SER A 137 -0.18 -6.84 13.96
CA SER A 137 -0.07 -7.93 14.98
C SER A 137 0.49 -7.49 16.34
N ALA A 138 -0.15 -6.51 16.97
CA ALA A 138 0.34 -5.83 18.19
C ALA A 138 0.79 -6.81 19.29
N ASP A 139 -0.08 -7.77 19.64
CA ASP A 139 0.19 -8.72 20.74
C ASP A 139 1.39 -9.63 20.44
N ALA A 140 1.55 -10.06 19.19
CA ALA A 140 2.66 -10.91 18.80
C ALA A 140 4.02 -10.19 18.83
N ARG A 141 4.03 -8.86 18.68
CA ARG A 141 5.26 -8.05 18.66
C ARG A 141 5.56 -7.34 19.96
N LYS A 142 4.62 -7.30 20.90
CA LYS A 142 4.78 -6.56 22.16
C LYS A 142 6.03 -7.02 22.90
N ILE A 143 6.88 -6.06 23.28
CA ILE A 143 8.05 -6.30 24.11
C ILE A 143 7.56 -6.57 25.53
N PRO A 144 7.87 -7.75 26.13
CA PRO A 144 7.47 -8.05 27.49
C PRO A 144 8.27 -7.23 28.51
N ASP A 145 7.71 -7.05 29.69
CA ASP A 145 8.34 -6.31 30.79
C ASP A 145 9.73 -6.87 31.11
N GLY A 146 10.69 -5.99 31.29
CA GLY A 146 12.06 -6.34 31.60
C GLY A 146 12.90 -6.84 30.39
N TRP A 147 12.33 -6.93 29.20
CA TRP A 147 13.08 -7.26 27.98
C TRP A 147 13.57 -5.99 27.28
N SER A 148 14.83 -5.95 26.84
CA SER A 148 15.35 -4.75 26.21
C SER A 148 14.89 -4.61 24.76
N LYS A 149 14.75 -3.36 24.29
CA LYS A 149 14.39 -3.03 22.92
C LYS A 149 15.43 -3.56 21.92
N GLU A 150 16.70 -3.45 22.26
CA GLU A 150 17.80 -3.91 21.40
C GLU A 150 17.71 -5.42 21.13
N LYS A 151 17.43 -6.22 22.16
CA LYS A 151 17.19 -7.66 21.98
C LYS A 151 15.94 -7.95 21.17
N ALA A 152 14.88 -7.15 21.34
CA ALA A 152 13.67 -7.27 20.53
C ALA A 152 13.95 -6.94 19.06
N ASP A 153 14.73 -5.88 18.78
CA ASP A 153 15.16 -5.51 17.44
C ASP A 153 15.94 -6.65 16.76
N GLU A 154 16.92 -7.23 17.46
CA GLU A 154 17.71 -8.36 16.95
C GLU A 154 16.85 -9.59 16.64
N GLN A 155 15.96 -9.96 17.57
CA GLN A 155 15.05 -11.10 17.36
C GLN A 155 14.11 -10.85 16.18
N PHE A 156 13.53 -9.65 16.09
CA PHE A 156 12.60 -9.32 15.02
C PHE A 156 13.30 -9.29 13.65
N VAL A 157 14.48 -8.68 13.55
CA VAL A 157 15.30 -8.70 12.33
C VAL A 157 15.66 -10.14 11.92
N SER A 158 16.02 -11.00 12.89
CA SER A 158 16.30 -12.41 12.62
C SER A 158 15.07 -13.13 12.04
N LEU A 159 13.89 -12.90 12.62
CA LEU A 159 12.61 -13.41 12.08
C LEU A 159 12.37 -12.94 10.65
N LEU A 160 12.49 -11.63 10.39
CA LEU A 160 12.24 -11.03 9.08
C LEU A 160 13.21 -11.57 8.01
N LYS A 161 14.48 -11.78 8.34
CA LYS A 161 15.47 -12.39 7.44
C LYS A 161 15.09 -13.81 7.01
N ARG A 162 14.47 -14.58 7.90
CA ARG A 162 13.99 -15.94 7.62
C ARG A 162 12.64 -15.92 6.90
N MET A 163 11.77 -14.94 7.19
CA MET A 163 10.45 -14.80 6.59
C MET A 163 10.52 -14.33 5.13
N GLY A 164 11.47 -13.46 4.79
CA GLY A 164 11.61 -12.88 3.46
C GLY A 164 11.69 -13.92 2.33
N PRO A 165 12.58 -14.93 2.38
CA PRO A 165 12.64 -15.99 1.38
C PRO A 165 11.34 -16.78 1.23
N LEU A 166 10.62 -17.05 2.34
CA LEU A 166 9.30 -17.70 2.28
C LEU A 166 8.28 -16.82 1.54
N ALA A 167 8.21 -15.54 1.89
CA ALA A 167 7.32 -14.60 1.21
C ALA A 167 7.65 -14.53 -0.30
N GLN A 168 8.92 -14.48 -0.66
CA GLN A 168 9.39 -14.47 -2.05
C GLN A 168 8.95 -15.72 -2.82
N ALA A 169 9.07 -16.91 -2.23
CA ALA A 169 8.68 -18.17 -2.87
C ALA A 169 7.18 -18.20 -3.25
N HIS A 170 6.36 -17.48 -2.50
CA HIS A 170 4.93 -17.34 -2.78
C HIS A 170 4.57 -16.05 -3.55
N GLY A 171 5.52 -15.16 -3.82
CA GLY A 171 5.28 -13.88 -4.48
C GLY A 171 4.49 -12.90 -3.60
N ILE A 172 4.65 -13.01 -2.28
CA ILE A 172 4.01 -12.17 -1.28
C ILE A 172 4.97 -11.09 -0.79
N ILE A 173 4.46 -9.90 -0.53
CA ILE A 173 5.16 -8.84 0.18
C ILE A 173 4.57 -8.76 1.59
N VAL A 174 5.43 -8.88 2.59
CA VAL A 174 5.06 -8.65 4.00
C VAL A 174 5.36 -7.19 4.32
N THR A 175 4.33 -6.45 4.70
CA THR A 175 4.47 -5.04 5.05
C THR A 175 4.35 -4.85 6.56
N ILE A 176 5.47 -4.47 7.18
CA ILE A 176 5.52 -4.17 8.61
C ILE A 176 4.82 -2.84 8.84
N GLU A 177 3.86 -2.84 9.73
CA GLU A 177 3.07 -1.66 10.10
C GLU A 177 3.57 -1.08 11.42
N GLN A 178 3.80 0.24 11.50
CA GLN A 178 3.96 0.94 12.76
C GLN A 178 2.60 1.10 13.42
N LEU A 179 2.53 0.99 14.73
CA LEU A 179 1.31 1.08 15.50
C LEU A 179 1.42 2.19 16.57
N ARG A 180 0.32 2.83 16.92
CA ARG A 180 0.28 3.76 18.05
C ARG A 180 0.64 3.04 19.36
N ALA A 181 1.20 3.81 20.30
CA ALA A 181 1.73 3.28 21.55
C ALA A 181 0.69 2.57 22.44
N GLU A 182 -0.59 2.94 22.32
CA GLU A 182 -1.69 2.30 23.03
C GLU A 182 -1.96 0.86 22.57
N GLU A 183 -1.59 0.53 21.31
CA GLU A 183 -1.77 -0.81 20.75
C GLU A 183 -0.52 -1.68 20.95
N CYS A 184 0.68 -1.10 20.74
CA CYS A 184 1.93 -1.84 20.84
C CYS A 184 3.07 -0.94 21.34
N ASN A 185 3.98 -1.50 22.15
CA ASN A 185 5.17 -0.79 22.62
C ASN A 185 6.41 -1.05 21.72
N PHE A 186 6.21 -1.61 20.52
CA PHE A 186 7.28 -1.94 19.59
C PHE A 186 6.93 -1.54 18.16
N ILE A 187 7.82 -0.77 17.54
CA ILE A 187 7.64 -0.15 16.22
C ILE A 187 6.43 0.81 16.24
N THR A 188 6.62 1.92 16.95
CA THR A 188 5.57 2.94 17.11
C THR A 188 5.76 4.14 16.18
N ARG A 189 6.91 4.24 15.52
CA ARG A 189 7.23 5.30 14.56
C ARG A 189 7.64 4.69 13.22
N ILE A 190 7.31 5.38 12.14
CA ILE A 190 7.64 4.92 10.78
C ILE A 190 9.14 4.71 10.60
N GLY A 191 9.96 5.57 11.19
CA GLY A 191 11.43 5.47 11.15
C GLY A 191 11.99 4.23 11.83
N GLU A 192 11.37 3.75 12.93
CA GLU A 192 11.75 2.51 13.61
C GLU A 192 11.51 1.30 12.70
N GLY A 193 10.32 1.23 12.07
CA GLY A 193 10.00 0.17 11.11
C GLY A 193 10.97 0.16 9.93
N ALA A 194 11.26 1.34 9.36
CA ALA A 194 12.19 1.47 8.25
C ALA A 194 13.60 0.97 8.60
N ALA A 195 14.09 1.25 9.81
CA ALA A 195 15.40 0.79 10.27
C ALA A 195 15.49 -0.74 10.35
N LEU A 196 14.47 -1.40 10.92
CA LEU A 196 14.43 -2.85 11.05
C LEU A 196 14.31 -3.55 9.68
N ILE A 197 13.54 -2.99 8.77
CA ILE A 197 13.38 -3.53 7.41
C ILE A 197 14.69 -3.42 6.62
N ARG A 198 15.40 -2.28 6.72
CA ARG A 198 16.74 -2.12 6.12
C ARG A 198 17.74 -3.11 6.70
N ALA A 199 17.70 -3.35 8.02
CA ALA A 199 18.54 -4.35 8.68
C ALA A 199 18.19 -5.79 8.27
N ALA A 200 16.91 -6.08 7.97
CA ALA A 200 16.49 -7.37 7.42
C ALA A 200 16.99 -7.57 5.97
N GLY A 201 17.01 -6.51 5.16
CA GLY A 201 17.64 -6.48 3.84
C GLY A 201 17.00 -7.39 2.79
N HIS A 202 15.69 -7.68 2.88
CA HIS A 202 15.02 -8.56 1.92
C HIS A 202 13.93 -7.83 1.13
N PRO A 203 13.86 -7.96 -0.20
CA PRO A 203 12.94 -7.19 -1.06
C PRO A 203 11.45 -7.47 -0.77
N ASN A 204 11.11 -8.64 -0.23
CA ASN A 204 9.74 -9.01 0.11
C ASN A 204 9.34 -8.64 1.55
N ILE A 205 10.24 -8.02 2.32
CA ILE A 205 9.96 -7.42 3.64
C ILE A 205 9.98 -5.91 3.45
N ARG A 206 8.85 -5.28 3.59
CA ARG A 206 8.64 -3.87 3.26
C ARG A 206 7.91 -3.15 4.40
N LEU A 207 7.71 -1.86 4.26
CA LEU A 207 7.00 -1.02 5.23
C LEU A 207 5.60 -0.70 4.72
N LEU A 208 4.64 -0.74 5.62
CA LEU A 208 3.35 -0.10 5.46
C LEU A 208 3.42 1.28 6.11
N ALA A 209 2.98 2.31 5.42
CA ALA A 209 2.77 3.63 5.99
C ALA A 209 1.28 3.79 6.34
N ASP A 210 0.91 3.56 7.59
CA ASP A 210 -0.44 3.86 8.08
C ASP A 210 -0.49 5.32 8.52
N LEU A 211 -1.18 6.16 7.76
CA LEU A 211 -1.27 7.60 8.00
C LEU A 211 -2.05 7.93 9.28
N TYR A 212 -2.95 7.05 9.73
CA TYR A 212 -3.62 7.20 11.02
C TYR A 212 -2.63 7.05 12.18
N HIS A 213 -1.86 5.96 12.20
CA HIS A 213 -0.86 5.74 13.26
C HIS A 213 0.23 6.82 13.23
N MET A 214 0.67 7.24 12.04
CA MET A 214 1.60 8.36 11.89
C MET A 214 1.04 9.64 12.51
N ALA A 215 -0.21 10.00 12.20
CA ALA A 215 -0.83 11.21 12.73
C ALA A 215 -1.01 11.15 14.25
N VAL A 216 -1.38 9.99 14.82
CA VAL A 216 -1.52 9.80 16.26
C VAL A 216 -0.17 9.94 16.96
N MET A 217 0.87 9.30 16.43
CA MET A 217 2.22 9.30 17.01
C MET A 217 3.02 10.56 16.69
N GLY A 218 2.51 11.45 15.83
CA GLY A 218 3.17 12.69 15.46
C GLY A 218 4.33 12.47 14.48
N ASP A 219 4.30 11.44 13.65
CA ASP A 219 5.16 11.32 12.47
C ASP A 219 4.75 12.36 11.43
N THR A 220 5.73 12.95 10.79
CA THR A 220 5.58 14.05 9.84
C THR A 220 5.72 13.56 8.39
N PRO A 221 5.36 14.39 7.39
CA PRO A 221 5.70 14.10 5.99
C PRO A 221 7.20 13.90 5.75
N ALA A 222 8.08 14.56 6.54
CA ALA A 222 9.52 14.37 6.45
C ALA A 222 9.95 12.98 6.92
N ASP A 223 9.32 12.44 7.98
CA ASP A 223 9.56 11.08 8.45
C ASP A 223 9.13 10.05 7.40
N LEU A 224 7.95 10.25 6.75
CA LEU A 224 7.53 9.44 5.61
C LEU A 224 8.56 9.49 4.47
N LYS A 225 9.01 10.69 4.10
CA LYS A 225 9.99 10.88 3.03
C LYS A 225 11.28 10.10 3.30
N ALA A 226 11.74 10.09 4.55
CA ALA A 226 12.93 9.35 4.96
C ALA A 226 12.78 7.82 4.92
N ALA A 227 11.54 7.31 4.84
CA ALA A 227 11.22 5.89 4.81
C ALA A 227 10.81 5.37 3.41
N MET A 228 10.66 6.25 2.41
CA MET A 228 10.05 5.89 1.12
C MET A 228 10.77 4.78 0.35
N ASP A 229 12.07 4.60 0.54
CA ASP A 229 12.85 3.51 -0.07
C ASP A 229 12.37 2.11 0.32
N VAL A 230 11.68 1.99 1.45
CA VAL A 230 11.14 0.72 1.96
C VAL A 230 9.62 0.63 2.01
N VAL A 231 8.88 1.71 1.75
CA VAL A 231 7.40 1.70 1.72
C VAL A 231 6.89 0.94 0.50
N ALA A 232 5.91 0.05 0.71
CA ALA A 232 5.24 -0.71 -0.36
C ALA A 232 3.71 -0.69 -0.27
N HIS A 233 3.14 -0.29 0.85
CA HIS A 233 1.69 -0.14 1.02
C HIS A 233 1.36 1.07 1.87
N VAL A 234 0.17 1.62 1.68
CA VAL A 234 -0.33 2.77 2.44
C VAL A 234 -1.71 2.44 2.98
N GLU A 235 -1.93 2.71 4.26
CA GLU A 235 -3.25 2.70 4.87
C GLU A 235 -3.63 4.09 5.37
N ILE A 236 -4.94 4.36 5.40
CA ILE A 236 -5.45 5.71 5.68
C ILE A 236 -6.71 5.66 6.52
N ALA A 237 -6.72 6.46 7.59
CA ALA A 237 -7.91 6.88 8.32
C ALA A 237 -7.64 8.23 8.99
N GLU A 238 -8.69 8.94 9.38
CA GLU A 238 -8.58 10.22 10.08
C GLU A 238 -8.15 10.02 11.54
N LYS A 239 -7.36 10.94 12.04
CA LYS A 239 -6.79 10.89 13.39
C LYS A 239 -7.86 10.79 14.48
N ASN A 240 -8.91 11.61 14.37
CA ASN A 240 -9.97 11.61 15.36
C ASN A 240 -10.93 10.43 15.11
N GLY A 241 -11.02 9.53 16.08
CA GLY A 241 -11.94 8.39 16.05
C GLY A 241 -11.57 7.27 15.08
N ARG A 242 -10.45 7.37 14.33
CA ARG A 242 -10.06 6.43 13.25
C ARG A 242 -11.19 6.26 12.24
N THR A 243 -11.77 7.38 11.81
CA THR A 243 -12.86 7.39 10.82
C THR A 243 -12.33 7.39 9.40
N VAL A 244 -13.21 7.06 8.44
CA VAL A 244 -12.86 7.17 7.01
C VAL A 244 -12.63 8.63 6.64
N PRO A 245 -11.79 8.93 5.60
CA PRO A 245 -11.51 10.28 5.15
C PRO A 245 -12.78 11.09 4.82
N GLY A 246 -12.79 12.36 5.22
CA GLY A 246 -13.88 13.30 4.98
C GLY A 246 -14.92 13.41 6.10
N VAL A 247 -14.78 12.63 7.18
CA VAL A 247 -15.69 12.73 8.36
C VAL A 247 -15.29 13.88 9.26
N ASN A 248 -13.99 14.01 9.57
CA ASN A 248 -13.45 15.07 10.43
C ASN A 248 -12.66 16.13 9.64
N GLY A 249 -12.39 15.88 8.36
CA GLY A 249 -11.73 16.83 7.48
C GLY A 249 -10.21 16.86 7.59
N ASP A 250 -9.56 15.76 7.94
CA ASP A 250 -8.11 15.65 7.98
C ASP A 250 -7.50 15.91 6.59
N ASP A 251 -6.40 16.67 6.56
CA ASP A 251 -5.65 16.98 5.34
C ASP A 251 -4.50 16.01 5.13
N PHE A 252 -4.65 15.09 4.19
CA PHE A 252 -3.62 14.11 3.83
C PHE A 252 -2.69 14.60 2.71
N ARG A 253 -2.96 15.75 2.09
CA ARG A 253 -2.16 16.28 0.96
C ARG A 253 -0.67 16.43 1.28
N PRO A 254 -0.22 16.80 2.50
CA PRO A 254 1.20 16.82 2.81
C PRO A 254 1.89 15.45 2.67
N PHE A 255 1.22 14.36 3.08
CA PHE A 255 1.71 13.00 2.91
C PHE A 255 1.59 12.52 1.46
N PHE A 256 0.49 12.80 0.80
CA PHE A 256 0.28 12.46 -0.62
C PHE A 256 1.31 13.12 -1.53
N ARG A 257 1.72 14.34 -1.22
CA ARG A 257 2.80 15.02 -1.95
C ARG A 257 4.12 14.28 -1.83
N VAL A 258 4.47 13.79 -0.65
CA VAL A 258 5.66 12.94 -0.44
C VAL A 258 5.57 11.66 -1.26
N LEU A 259 4.43 10.97 -1.24
CA LEU A 259 4.22 9.75 -2.03
C LEU A 259 4.39 10.04 -3.54
N ARG A 260 3.83 11.14 -4.03
CA ARG A 260 3.96 11.56 -5.44
C ARG A 260 5.40 11.89 -5.81
N GLU A 261 6.09 12.68 -5.00
CA GLU A 261 7.49 13.05 -5.22
C GLU A 261 8.43 11.85 -5.23
N ALA A 262 8.14 10.85 -4.40
CA ALA A 262 8.89 9.60 -4.34
C ALA A 262 8.52 8.60 -5.45
N GLY A 263 7.54 8.92 -6.31
CA GLY A 263 7.10 8.04 -7.38
C GLY A 263 6.34 6.81 -6.89
N TYR A 264 5.59 6.92 -5.80
CA TYR A 264 4.75 5.82 -5.32
C TYR A 264 3.70 5.41 -6.35
N GLU A 265 3.63 4.14 -6.69
CA GLU A 265 2.70 3.56 -7.67
C GLU A 265 1.79 2.49 -7.06
N GLY A 266 1.85 2.34 -5.75
CA GLY A 266 1.07 1.34 -5.02
C GLY A 266 -0.40 1.74 -4.82
N ALA A 267 -1.13 0.87 -4.16
CA ALA A 267 -2.51 1.09 -3.76
C ALA A 267 -2.59 1.74 -2.36
N VAL A 268 -3.74 2.32 -2.04
CA VAL A 268 -4.07 2.78 -0.69
C VAL A 268 -5.33 2.06 -0.20
N SER A 269 -5.34 1.63 1.07
CA SER A 269 -6.48 1.01 1.72
C SER A 269 -7.03 1.87 2.84
N ILE A 270 -8.34 2.08 2.91
CA ILE A 270 -8.98 2.68 4.08
C ILE A 270 -9.00 1.62 5.19
N GLU A 271 -8.40 1.91 6.36
CA GLU A 271 -8.53 1.10 7.56
C GLU A 271 -9.09 1.93 8.72
N GLY A 272 -10.41 2.11 8.72
CA GLY A 272 -11.10 2.98 9.68
C GLY A 272 -12.53 2.57 9.95
N LYS A 273 -13.18 3.27 10.87
CA LYS A 273 -14.60 3.09 11.17
C LYS A 273 -15.45 3.81 10.14
N TRP A 274 -16.49 3.16 9.66
CA TRP A 274 -17.38 3.70 8.64
C TRP A 274 -18.83 3.27 8.82
N THR A 275 -19.72 4.03 8.22
CA THR A 275 -21.09 3.65 7.88
C THR A 275 -21.23 3.59 6.37
N GLU A 276 -22.23 2.88 5.86
CA GLU A 276 -22.43 2.76 4.40
C GLU A 276 -22.58 4.13 3.73
N ALA A 277 -23.24 5.09 4.39
CA ALA A 277 -23.44 6.45 3.87
C ALA A 277 -22.12 7.26 3.74
N GLN A 278 -21.10 6.91 4.51
CA GLN A 278 -19.80 7.61 4.49
C GLN A 278 -18.86 7.09 3.41
N LEU A 279 -19.09 5.90 2.87
CA LEU A 279 -18.13 5.22 1.98
C LEU A 279 -17.92 5.98 0.65
N GLY A 280 -18.99 6.30 -0.08
CA GLY A 280 -18.88 7.04 -1.33
C GLY A 280 -18.16 8.39 -1.17
N PRO A 281 -18.58 9.24 -0.21
CA PRO A 281 -17.85 10.46 0.13
C PRO A 281 -16.38 10.24 0.48
N ALA A 282 -16.02 9.17 1.21
CA ALA A 282 -14.64 8.91 1.59
C ALA A 282 -13.73 8.58 0.39
N PHE A 283 -14.20 7.75 -0.54
CA PHE A 283 -13.45 7.47 -1.78
C PHE A 283 -13.29 8.73 -2.63
N ALA A 284 -14.35 9.57 -2.72
CA ALA A 284 -14.29 10.85 -3.43
C ALA A 284 -13.30 11.82 -2.76
N GLU A 285 -13.25 11.85 -1.43
CA GLU A 285 -12.32 12.71 -0.68
C GLU A 285 -10.86 12.33 -0.89
N ILE A 286 -10.54 11.02 -0.89
CA ILE A 286 -9.18 10.56 -1.22
C ILE A 286 -8.79 11.01 -2.63
N ALA A 287 -9.67 10.81 -3.62
CA ALA A 287 -9.41 11.24 -4.99
C ALA A 287 -9.21 12.76 -5.08
N ARG A 288 -10.09 13.56 -4.46
CA ARG A 288 -10.01 15.03 -4.43
C ARG A 288 -8.68 15.51 -3.85
N GLN A 289 -8.23 14.91 -2.73
CA GLN A 289 -6.96 15.30 -2.11
C GLN A 289 -5.75 14.84 -2.94
N ALA A 290 -5.84 13.67 -3.60
CA ALA A 290 -4.77 13.18 -4.45
C ALA A 290 -4.66 13.97 -5.77
N ASP A 291 -5.76 14.41 -6.36
CA ASP A 291 -5.78 15.18 -7.62
C ASP A 291 -5.41 16.65 -7.40
N GLY A 292 -5.60 17.20 -6.21
CA GLY A 292 -5.30 18.57 -5.82
C GLY A 292 -3.84 18.87 -5.43
N LEU A 293 -2.89 18.04 -5.86
CA LEU A 293 -1.46 18.15 -5.49
C LEU A 293 -0.65 18.97 -6.51
#